data_21e2ead31a2d5c1d5d10b4797770d6ec
#
_entry.id   21e2ead31a2d5c1d5d10b4797770d6ec
#
_cell.length_a   1.000
_cell.length_b   1.000
_cell.length_c   1.000
_cell.angle_alpha   90.00
_cell.angle_beta   90.00
_cell.angle_gamma   90.00
#
_symmetry.space_group_name_H-M   'P 1'
#
loop_
_entity.id
_entity.type
_entity.pdbx_description
1 polymer ?
#
loop_
_entity_poly.entity_id
_entity_poly.type
_entity_poly.pdbx_seq_one_letter_code
_entity_poly.pdbx_strand_id
1 'polypeptide(L)'
;MQPKIGVFAKHISRPTPEELFDAVAGYGFDCTQFNAACLGLPNLPDQIDNALWSRAALAARCVGVRIVALSATFNLLDENKVRLAGNFQRLAVLAEGAAILGTDLLTLCSGTRHQVDVWKYDPENQSPAAWQEMIEGMRQALEVAIKYDLCLGIEPEVANVVSNANDAARLIKELGSDRVRIVFDPANLYRPPADPRRDQHIVTDALRLLGDRVAIAHCKDIAVPGTARDSTRSRRSPIYPRSCRNGHPRLRSLYFRAKAPGIRRDTAYFARLD
;
A
#
# COMPACT_ATOMS: atom_id res chain seq x y z
N MET A 1 -14.21 17.98 6.09
CA MET A 1 -12.86 17.87 6.71
C MET A 1 -11.79 17.91 5.62
N GLN A 2 -10.60 18.47 5.88
CA GLN A 2 -9.50 18.37 4.90
C GLN A 2 -8.86 16.99 5.02
N PRO A 3 -8.53 16.31 3.90
CA PRO A 3 -7.87 15.02 3.94
C PRO A 3 -6.49 15.15 4.61
N LYS A 4 -6.14 14.18 5.44
CA LYS A 4 -4.82 14.12 6.06
C LYS A 4 -3.79 13.61 5.05
N ILE A 5 -2.63 14.25 5.02
CA ILE A 5 -1.54 13.87 4.12
C ILE A 5 -0.53 13.03 4.89
N GLY A 6 -0.19 11.88 4.35
CA GLY A 6 0.71 10.93 4.99
C GLY A 6 1.81 10.40 4.09
N VAL A 7 2.66 9.59 4.70
CA VAL A 7 3.81 8.95 4.05
C VAL A 7 3.93 7.49 4.49
N PHE A 8 4.46 6.63 3.62
CA PHE A 8 4.92 5.31 4.07
C PHE A 8 6.11 5.45 5.00
N ALA A 9 5.94 5.11 6.28
CA ALA A 9 7.00 5.23 7.29
C ALA A 9 8.29 4.48 6.90
N LYS A 10 8.16 3.34 6.22
CA LYS A 10 9.32 2.54 5.75
C LYS A 10 10.28 3.27 4.82
N HIS A 11 9.86 4.40 4.23
CA HIS A 11 10.72 5.23 3.38
C HIS A 11 11.54 6.24 4.18
N ILE A 12 11.23 6.41 5.47
CA ILE A 12 11.94 7.28 6.40
C ILE A 12 12.70 6.39 7.39
N SER A 13 13.90 5.93 6.99
CA SER A 13 14.71 5.08 7.88
C SER A 13 15.25 5.88 9.05
N ARG A 14 14.97 5.43 10.28
CA ARG A 14 15.50 5.99 11.54
C ARG A 14 15.82 4.86 12.51
N PRO A 15 16.79 5.05 13.42
CA PRO A 15 17.20 4.02 14.39
C PRO A 15 16.12 3.69 15.42
N THR A 16 15.32 4.67 15.80
CA THR A 16 14.32 4.54 16.86
C THR A 16 12.93 4.98 16.40
N PRO A 17 11.84 4.47 17.02
CA PRO A 17 10.49 4.94 16.75
C PRO A 17 10.32 6.44 16.97
N GLU A 18 10.93 7.01 18.00
CA GLU A 18 10.87 8.43 18.32
C GLU A 18 11.44 9.27 17.17
N GLU A 19 12.66 8.97 16.76
CA GLU A 19 13.31 9.66 15.63
C GLU A 19 12.54 9.50 14.33
N LEU A 20 11.89 8.34 14.13
CA LEU A 20 11.04 8.09 12.96
C LEU A 20 9.85 9.04 12.96
N PHE A 21 9.10 9.10 14.05
CA PHE A 21 7.89 9.92 14.12
C PHE A 21 8.19 11.42 14.22
N ASP A 22 9.29 11.81 14.87
CA ASP A 22 9.81 13.18 14.81
C ASP A 22 10.12 13.59 13.37
N ALA A 23 10.74 12.71 12.59
CA ALA A 23 11.02 12.98 11.19
C ALA A 23 9.73 13.04 10.34
N VAL A 24 8.76 12.15 10.56
CA VAL A 24 7.45 12.19 9.87
C VAL A 24 6.76 13.53 10.14
N ALA A 25 6.66 13.95 11.41
CA ALA A 25 6.08 15.23 11.79
C ALA A 25 6.88 16.42 11.25
N GLY A 26 8.22 16.36 11.34
CA GLY A 26 9.13 17.40 10.85
C GLY A 26 9.05 17.63 9.34
N TYR A 27 8.62 16.62 8.57
CA TYR A 27 8.31 16.74 7.14
C TYR A 27 6.90 17.29 6.87
N GLY A 28 6.09 17.53 7.90
CA GLY A 28 4.73 18.06 7.80
C GLY A 28 3.67 17.04 7.47
N PHE A 29 3.89 15.75 7.78
CA PHE A 29 2.88 14.71 7.60
C PHE A 29 2.05 14.50 8.86
N ASP A 30 0.74 14.40 8.68
CA ASP A 30 -0.23 14.19 9.76
C ASP A 30 -0.47 12.71 10.07
N CYS A 31 -0.10 11.83 9.14
CA CYS A 31 -0.35 10.40 9.31
C CYS A 31 0.68 9.55 8.53
N THR A 32 0.67 8.24 8.82
CA THR A 32 1.57 7.29 8.16
C THR A 32 0.91 5.94 7.96
N GLN A 33 1.23 5.29 6.83
CA GLN A 33 1.10 3.84 6.69
C GLN A 33 2.37 3.20 7.25
N PHE A 34 2.19 2.36 8.25
CA PHE A 34 3.29 1.76 9.00
C PHE A 34 3.65 0.37 8.46
N ASN A 35 4.83 -0.10 8.79
CA ASN A 35 5.31 -1.44 8.47
C ASN A 35 6.22 -1.93 9.60
N ALA A 36 6.16 -3.20 9.97
CA ALA A 36 6.99 -3.78 11.02
C ALA A 36 8.50 -3.57 10.77
N ALA A 37 8.92 -3.47 9.51
CA ALA A 37 10.31 -3.15 9.15
C ALA A 37 10.78 -1.78 9.68
N CYS A 38 9.87 -0.86 10.01
CA CYS A 38 10.23 0.40 10.68
C CYS A 38 10.75 0.20 12.10
N LEU A 39 10.50 -0.97 12.68
CA LEU A 39 10.99 -1.40 14.01
C LEU A 39 12.20 -2.35 13.91
N GLY A 40 12.79 -2.51 12.72
CA GLY A 40 13.87 -3.48 12.49
C GLY A 40 13.40 -4.94 12.41
N LEU A 41 12.09 -5.18 12.32
CA LEU A 41 11.49 -6.52 12.25
C LEU A 41 11.28 -6.95 10.78
N PRO A 42 11.06 -8.25 10.50
CA PRO A 42 10.51 -8.69 9.23
C PRO A 42 9.15 -8.01 8.93
N ASN A 43 8.80 -7.87 7.65
CA ASN A 43 7.49 -7.29 7.25
C ASN A 43 6.30 -8.06 7.86
N LEU A 44 6.46 -9.36 8.03
CA LEU A 44 5.54 -10.28 8.69
C LEU A 44 6.30 -10.94 9.86
N PRO A 45 6.27 -10.37 11.07
CA PRO A 45 6.96 -10.92 12.23
C PRO A 45 6.23 -12.15 12.78
N ASP A 46 6.98 -13.08 13.41
CA ASP A 46 6.41 -14.27 14.02
C ASP A 46 5.74 -13.98 15.38
N GLN A 47 6.07 -12.85 16.00
CA GLN A 47 5.55 -12.44 17.31
C GLN A 47 5.59 -10.91 17.48
N ILE A 48 4.79 -10.39 18.40
CA ILE A 48 4.77 -8.99 18.82
C ILE A 48 5.65 -8.81 20.07
N ASP A 49 6.56 -7.85 20.01
CA ASP A 49 7.15 -7.25 21.22
C ASP A 49 6.27 -6.09 21.67
N ASN A 50 5.43 -6.34 22.66
CA ASN A 50 4.46 -5.36 23.17
C ASN A 50 5.14 -4.05 23.62
N ALA A 51 6.34 -4.09 24.20
CA ALA A 51 7.05 -2.91 24.66
C ALA A 51 7.51 -2.06 23.47
N LEU A 52 8.10 -2.66 22.45
CA LEU A 52 8.55 -1.98 21.23
C LEU A 52 7.39 -1.38 20.44
N TRP A 53 6.29 -2.15 20.28
CA TRP A 53 5.11 -1.68 19.54
C TRP A 53 4.37 -0.57 20.29
N SER A 54 4.24 -0.66 21.62
CA SER A 54 3.67 0.40 22.46
C SER A 54 4.51 1.67 22.43
N ARG A 55 5.83 1.53 22.41
CA ARG A 55 6.77 2.64 22.28
C ARG A 55 6.57 3.37 20.93
N ALA A 56 6.39 2.62 19.84
CA ALA A 56 6.09 3.21 18.52
C ALA A 56 4.74 3.96 18.51
N ALA A 57 3.71 3.36 19.10
CA ALA A 57 2.40 3.99 19.25
C ALA A 57 2.46 5.29 20.08
N LEU A 58 3.24 5.27 21.18
CA LEU A 58 3.44 6.45 22.02
C LEU A 58 4.20 7.54 21.27
N ALA A 59 5.31 7.21 20.61
CA ALA A 59 6.09 8.14 19.80
C ALA A 59 5.23 8.86 18.75
N ALA A 60 4.40 8.11 18.02
CA ALA A 60 3.46 8.68 17.06
C ALA A 60 2.50 9.69 17.70
N ARG A 61 1.89 9.30 18.83
CA ARG A 61 0.94 10.17 19.57
C ARG A 61 1.60 11.44 20.11
N CYS A 62 2.84 11.34 20.62
CA CYS A 62 3.55 12.49 21.21
C CYS A 62 3.77 13.61 20.17
N VAL A 63 3.94 13.28 18.91
CA VAL A 63 4.14 14.27 17.82
C VAL A 63 2.87 14.51 16.99
N GLY A 64 1.73 13.94 17.37
CA GLY A 64 0.45 14.14 16.69
C GLY A 64 0.31 13.42 15.35
N VAL A 65 1.18 12.44 15.05
CA VAL A 65 1.11 11.63 13.82
C VAL A 65 0.20 10.41 14.06
N ARG A 66 -0.79 10.19 13.18
CA ARG A 66 -1.65 9.00 13.23
C ARG A 66 -1.07 7.87 12.40
N ILE A 67 -1.07 6.66 12.94
CA ILE A 67 -0.83 5.44 12.16
C ILE A 67 -2.19 5.01 11.60
N VAL A 68 -2.39 5.20 10.29
CA VAL A 68 -3.71 5.00 9.65
C VAL A 68 -3.85 3.64 8.98
N ALA A 69 -2.76 2.90 8.82
CA ALA A 69 -2.76 1.54 8.32
C ALA A 69 -1.46 0.83 8.68
N LEU A 70 -1.53 -0.50 8.78
CA LEU A 70 -0.39 -1.39 8.93
C LEU A 70 -0.27 -2.27 7.69
N SER A 71 0.91 -2.27 7.06
CA SER A 71 1.18 -3.12 5.89
C SER A 71 1.32 -4.59 6.30
N ALA A 72 0.52 -5.46 5.67
CA ALA A 72 0.48 -6.90 5.95
C ALA A 72 0.56 -7.74 4.66
N THR A 73 1.16 -7.19 3.61
CA THR A 73 1.17 -7.78 2.26
C THR A 73 2.03 -9.03 2.19
N PHE A 74 1.45 -10.11 1.66
CA PHE A 74 2.11 -11.33 1.22
C PHE A 74 1.39 -11.91 0.00
N ASN A 75 1.99 -12.91 -0.67
CA ASN A 75 1.35 -13.54 -1.82
C ASN A 75 0.28 -14.54 -1.37
N LEU A 76 -1.00 -14.27 -1.66
CA LEU A 76 -2.11 -15.18 -1.36
C LEU A 76 -2.13 -16.42 -2.26
N LEU A 77 -1.43 -16.40 -3.41
CA LEU A 77 -1.28 -17.49 -4.34
C LEU A 77 0.09 -18.17 -4.23
N ASP A 78 0.70 -18.12 -3.05
CA ASP A 78 1.97 -18.79 -2.82
C ASP A 78 1.82 -20.31 -2.97
N GLU A 79 2.58 -20.91 -3.89
CA GLU A 79 2.57 -22.36 -4.13
C GLU A 79 3.14 -23.15 -2.94
N ASN A 80 4.03 -22.54 -2.16
CA ASN A 80 4.50 -23.14 -0.92
C ASN A 80 3.44 -23.00 0.17
N LYS A 81 2.62 -24.03 0.32
CA LYS A 81 1.49 -24.03 1.26
C LYS A 81 1.90 -23.94 2.74
N VAL A 82 3.12 -24.37 3.09
CA VAL A 82 3.65 -24.21 4.46
C VAL A 82 3.96 -22.74 4.71
N ARG A 83 4.61 -22.05 3.75
CA ARG A 83 4.89 -20.62 3.84
C ARG A 83 3.60 -19.81 3.87
N LEU A 84 2.62 -20.15 3.02
CA LEU A 84 1.32 -19.50 2.97
C LEU A 84 0.58 -19.62 4.32
N ALA A 85 0.51 -20.81 4.88
CA ALA A 85 -0.11 -21.04 6.20
C ALA A 85 0.61 -20.25 7.30
N GLY A 86 1.94 -20.22 7.30
CA GLY A 86 2.73 -19.40 8.21
C GLY A 86 2.46 -17.89 8.04
N ASN A 87 2.22 -17.41 6.81
CA ASN A 87 1.89 -16.01 6.56
C ASN A 87 0.50 -15.64 7.11
N PHE A 88 -0.48 -16.53 7.10
CA PHE A 88 -1.76 -16.28 7.77
C PHE A 88 -1.63 -16.22 9.30
N GLN A 89 -0.74 -17.03 9.90
CA GLN A 89 -0.43 -16.91 11.32
C GLN A 89 0.20 -15.55 11.64
N ARG A 90 1.16 -15.11 10.81
CA ARG A 90 1.80 -13.78 10.94
C ARG A 90 0.83 -12.62 10.68
N LEU A 91 -0.19 -12.82 9.83
CA LEU A 91 -1.26 -11.86 9.67
C LEU A 91 -2.02 -11.64 10.97
N ALA A 92 -2.31 -12.72 11.73
CA ALA A 92 -2.92 -12.61 13.05
C ALA A 92 -2.00 -11.88 14.06
N VAL A 93 -0.70 -12.14 14.00
CA VAL A 93 0.30 -11.39 14.79
C VAL A 93 0.28 -9.91 14.46
N LEU A 94 0.23 -9.55 13.17
CA LEU A 94 0.10 -8.13 12.77
C LEU A 94 -1.24 -7.52 13.18
N ALA A 95 -2.32 -8.31 13.22
CA ALA A 95 -3.60 -7.84 13.71
C ALA A 95 -3.55 -7.44 15.21
N GLU A 96 -2.83 -8.20 16.03
CA GLU A 96 -2.55 -7.81 17.42
C GLU A 96 -1.73 -6.52 17.49
N GLY A 97 -0.71 -6.40 16.67
CA GLY A 97 0.12 -5.20 16.56
C GLY A 97 -0.67 -3.97 16.11
N ALA A 98 -1.64 -4.13 15.21
CA ALA A 98 -2.50 -3.05 14.76
C ALA A 98 -3.32 -2.43 15.90
N ALA A 99 -3.84 -3.26 16.81
CA ALA A 99 -4.55 -2.81 18.00
C ALA A 99 -3.64 -1.96 18.92
N ILE A 100 -2.38 -2.38 19.13
CA ILE A 100 -1.41 -1.63 19.93
C ILE A 100 -1.07 -0.28 19.28
N LEU A 101 -0.91 -0.29 17.94
CA LEU A 101 -0.62 0.93 17.18
C LEU A 101 -1.83 1.88 17.06
N GLY A 102 -3.03 1.41 17.39
CA GLY A 102 -4.26 2.18 17.30
C GLY A 102 -4.72 2.40 15.85
N THR A 103 -4.47 1.43 14.96
CA THR A 103 -4.98 1.42 13.59
C THR A 103 -5.97 0.27 13.39
N ASP A 104 -6.97 0.49 12.57
CA ASP A 104 -8.04 -0.45 12.24
C ASP A 104 -7.91 -1.02 10.82
N LEU A 105 -6.83 -0.73 10.11
CA LEU A 105 -6.66 -1.11 8.71
C LEU A 105 -5.36 -1.90 8.49
N LEU A 106 -5.51 -3.15 8.01
CA LEU A 106 -4.41 -3.94 7.47
C LEU A 106 -4.41 -3.86 5.94
N THR A 107 -3.28 -3.53 5.31
CA THR A 107 -3.23 -3.46 3.84
C THR A 107 -2.66 -4.73 3.25
N LEU A 108 -3.32 -5.23 2.21
CA LEU A 108 -2.99 -6.45 1.48
C LEU A 108 -3.02 -6.21 -0.03
N CYS A 109 -2.28 -7.05 -0.77
CA CYS A 109 -2.46 -7.27 -2.19
C CYS A 109 -3.14 -8.63 -2.43
N SER A 110 -3.75 -8.79 -3.60
CA SER A 110 -4.49 -10.02 -3.92
C SER A 110 -3.59 -11.21 -4.32
N GLY A 111 -2.29 -10.97 -4.47
CA GLY A 111 -1.33 -12.01 -4.86
C GLY A 111 -1.25 -12.27 -6.37
N THR A 112 -0.29 -13.09 -6.74
CA THR A 112 0.05 -13.41 -8.13
C THR A 112 0.54 -14.85 -8.27
N ARG A 113 0.38 -15.43 -9.47
CA ARG A 113 0.99 -16.72 -9.86
C ARG A 113 2.50 -16.62 -10.04
N HIS A 114 3.06 -15.40 -10.19
CA HIS A 114 4.50 -15.23 -10.33
C HIS A 114 5.21 -15.44 -9.00
N GLN A 115 5.81 -16.62 -8.80
CA GLN A 115 6.33 -17.07 -7.49
C GLN A 115 7.64 -16.40 -7.04
N VAL A 116 8.40 -15.81 -7.97
CA VAL A 116 9.71 -15.20 -7.67
C VAL A 116 9.59 -13.72 -7.36
N ASP A 117 8.70 -13.00 -8.07
CA ASP A 117 8.52 -11.57 -7.93
C ASP A 117 7.02 -11.24 -7.91
N VAL A 118 6.50 -10.92 -6.74
CA VAL A 118 5.07 -10.61 -6.52
C VAL A 118 4.60 -9.32 -7.23
N TRP A 119 5.52 -8.53 -7.75
CA TRP A 119 5.24 -7.32 -8.51
C TRP A 119 5.34 -7.52 -10.03
N LYS A 120 5.58 -8.76 -10.46
CA LYS A 120 5.63 -9.10 -11.88
C LYS A 120 4.33 -9.74 -12.33
N TYR A 121 3.82 -9.27 -13.46
CA TYR A 121 2.62 -9.82 -14.07
C TYR A 121 2.82 -11.29 -14.52
N ASP A 122 1.80 -12.10 -14.26
CA ASP A 122 1.69 -13.47 -14.75
C ASP A 122 0.34 -13.64 -15.47
N PRO A 123 0.30 -14.17 -16.71
CA PRO A 123 -0.96 -14.38 -17.43
C PRO A 123 -1.97 -15.28 -16.69
N GLU A 124 -1.47 -16.25 -15.92
CA GLU A 124 -2.29 -17.16 -15.13
C GLU A 124 -3.08 -16.47 -14.00
N ASN A 125 -2.72 -15.23 -13.65
CA ASN A 125 -3.52 -14.43 -12.71
C ASN A 125 -4.95 -14.21 -13.18
N GLN A 126 -5.22 -14.31 -14.48
CA GLN A 126 -6.55 -14.11 -15.07
C GLN A 126 -7.36 -15.40 -15.14
N SER A 127 -6.81 -16.54 -14.74
CA SER A 127 -7.52 -17.80 -14.75
C SER A 127 -8.62 -17.84 -13.68
N PRO A 128 -9.75 -18.55 -13.94
CA PRO A 128 -10.76 -18.78 -12.92
C PRO A 128 -10.22 -19.48 -11.67
N ALA A 129 -9.21 -20.34 -11.83
CA ALA A 129 -8.57 -21.03 -10.71
C ALA A 129 -7.78 -20.05 -9.80
N ALA A 130 -7.03 -19.09 -10.39
CA ALA A 130 -6.34 -18.07 -9.61
C ALA A 130 -7.32 -17.18 -8.84
N TRP A 131 -8.44 -16.82 -9.48
CA TRP A 131 -9.49 -16.05 -8.81
C TRP A 131 -10.07 -16.79 -7.61
N GLN A 132 -10.43 -18.08 -7.79
CA GLN A 132 -11.01 -18.88 -6.71
C GLN A 132 -10.04 -19.06 -5.54
N GLU A 133 -8.77 -19.37 -5.82
CA GLU A 133 -7.74 -19.50 -4.78
C GLU A 133 -7.50 -18.18 -4.05
N MET A 134 -7.48 -17.06 -4.76
CA MET A 134 -7.39 -15.73 -4.16
C MET A 134 -8.59 -15.44 -3.24
N ILE A 135 -9.82 -15.76 -3.66
CA ILE A 135 -11.04 -15.58 -2.85
C ILE A 135 -10.97 -16.42 -1.57
N GLU A 136 -10.48 -17.64 -1.63
CA GLU A 136 -10.31 -18.51 -0.44
C GLU A 136 -9.30 -17.88 0.53
N GLY A 137 -8.14 -17.42 0.02
CA GLY A 137 -7.16 -16.70 0.82
C GLY A 137 -7.70 -15.40 1.41
N MET A 138 -8.48 -14.62 0.65
CA MET A 138 -9.11 -13.40 1.14
C MET A 138 -10.16 -13.68 2.23
N ARG A 139 -10.93 -14.75 2.14
CA ARG A 139 -11.85 -15.16 3.21
C ARG A 139 -11.10 -15.47 4.50
N GLN A 140 -10.01 -16.23 4.41
CA GLN A 140 -9.18 -16.54 5.56
C GLN A 140 -8.56 -15.26 6.17
N ALA A 141 -8.08 -14.30 5.37
CA ALA A 141 -7.62 -13.03 5.85
C ALA A 141 -8.74 -12.20 6.51
N LEU A 142 -9.95 -12.25 5.94
CA LEU A 142 -11.12 -11.56 6.47
C LEU A 142 -11.56 -12.12 7.84
N GLU A 143 -11.46 -13.43 8.06
CA GLU A 143 -11.70 -14.07 9.37
C GLU A 143 -10.75 -13.50 10.44
N VAL A 144 -9.46 -13.29 10.09
CA VAL A 144 -8.51 -12.64 10.98
C VAL A 144 -8.95 -11.20 11.26
N ALA A 145 -9.30 -10.44 10.23
CA ALA A 145 -9.74 -9.04 10.41
C ALA A 145 -10.99 -8.94 11.29
N ILE A 146 -11.98 -9.82 11.09
CA ILE A 146 -13.19 -9.87 11.92
C ILE A 146 -12.85 -10.17 13.38
N LYS A 147 -11.99 -11.16 13.62
CA LYS A 147 -11.58 -11.55 14.98
C LYS A 147 -10.96 -10.41 15.77
N TYR A 148 -10.22 -9.54 15.11
CA TYR A 148 -9.49 -8.43 15.74
C TYR A 148 -10.16 -7.05 15.54
N ASP A 149 -11.39 -7.02 15.05
CA ASP A 149 -12.17 -5.80 14.76
C ASP A 149 -11.48 -4.82 13.79
N LEU A 150 -10.85 -5.37 12.75
CA LEU A 150 -10.09 -4.63 11.75
C LEU A 150 -10.78 -4.66 10.39
N CYS A 151 -10.33 -3.79 9.49
CA CYS A 151 -10.63 -3.81 8.07
C CYS A 151 -9.42 -4.32 7.25
N LEU A 152 -9.71 -4.90 6.09
CA LEU A 152 -8.72 -5.24 5.07
C LEU A 152 -8.75 -4.18 3.96
N GLY A 153 -7.64 -3.47 3.77
CA GLY A 153 -7.43 -2.55 2.66
C GLY A 153 -6.77 -3.27 1.49
N ILE A 154 -7.52 -3.60 0.46
CA ILE A 154 -6.99 -4.30 -0.71
C ILE A 154 -6.54 -3.28 -1.74
N GLU A 155 -5.28 -3.39 -2.17
CA GLU A 155 -4.70 -2.55 -3.22
C GLU A 155 -4.81 -3.28 -4.57
N PRO A 156 -5.65 -2.80 -5.53
CA PRO A 156 -5.62 -3.30 -6.89
C PRO A 156 -4.27 -3.00 -7.54
N GLU A 157 -3.63 -4.02 -8.11
CA GLU A 157 -2.29 -3.93 -8.69
C GLU A 157 -2.25 -4.71 -10.01
N VAL A 158 -1.83 -4.07 -11.09
CA VAL A 158 -1.83 -4.67 -12.44
C VAL A 158 -1.07 -5.99 -12.55
N ALA A 159 -0.14 -6.24 -11.65
CA ALA A 159 0.61 -7.50 -11.57
C ALA A 159 -0.10 -8.58 -10.76
N ASN A 160 -1.25 -8.30 -10.15
CA ASN A 160 -1.96 -9.20 -9.25
C ASN A 160 -3.27 -9.72 -9.86
N VAL A 161 -3.96 -10.64 -9.16
CA VAL A 161 -5.26 -11.20 -9.56
C VAL A 161 -6.32 -10.11 -9.61
N VAL A 162 -6.42 -9.28 -8.55
CA VAL A 162 -7.26 -8.08 -8.55
C VAL A 162 -6.45 -6.95 -9.18
N SER A 163 -6.60 -6.79 -10.48
CA SER A 163 -5.71 -5.96 -11.29
C SER A 163 -6.29 -4.60 -11.71
N ASN A 164 -7.56 -4.36 -11.42
CA ASN A 164 -8.29 -3.17 -11.84
C ASN A 164 -9.51 -2.92 -10.96
N ALA A 165 -10.23 -1.83 -11.20
CA ALA A 165 -11.40 -1.43 -10.41
C ALA A 165 -12.58 -2.41 -10.52
N ASN A 166 -12.80 -3.04 -11.69
CA ASN A 166 -13.88 -4.01 -11.86
C ASN A 166 -13.59 -5.30 -11.06
N ASP A 167 -12.35 -5.78 -11.08
CA ASP A 167 -11.92 -6.92 -10.25
C ASP A 167 -12.09 -6.60 -8.77
N ALA A 168 -11.74 -5.39 -8.35
CA ALA A 168 -11.93 -4.94 -6.96
C ALA A 168 -13.41 -4.88 -6.55
N ALA A 169 -14.28 -4.38 -7.41
CA ALA A 169 -15.73 -4.36 -7.17
C ALA A 169 -16.30 -5.78 -7.11
N ARG A 170 -15.84 -6.68 -7.98
CA ARG A 170 -16.19 -8.10 -7.94
C ARG A 170 -15.75 -8.74 -6.64
N LEU A 171 -14.51 -8.51 -6.19
CA LEU A 171 -13.99 -9.01 -4.91
C LEU A 171 -14.87 -8.55 -3.73
N ILE A 172 -15.18 -7.25 -3.63
CA ILE A 172 -16.03 -6.70 -2.58
C ILE A 172 -17.40 -7.40 -2.56
N LYS A 173 -18.00 -7.58 -3.73
CA LYS A 173 -19.30 -8.25 -3.87
C LYS A 173 -19.24 -9.71 -3.45
N GLU A 174 -18.21 -10.46 -3.85
CA GLU A 174 -18.08 -11.89 -3.53
C GLU A 174 -17.74 -12.14 -2.06
N LEU A 175 -16.99 -11.24 -1.40
CA LEU A 175 -16.70 -11.34 0.03
C LEU A 175 -17.86 -10.86 0.91
N GLY A 176 -18.71 -9.95 0.41
CA GLY A 176 -19.95 -9.52 1.06
C GLY A 176 -19.77 -8.89 2.43
N SER A 177 -18.59 -8.27 2.71
CA SER A 177 -18.26 -7.70 4.01
C SER A 177 -17.93 -6.21 3.92
N ASP A 178 -18.44 -5.44 4.90
CA ASP A 178 -18.09 -4.03 5.04
C ASP A 178 -16.67 -3.79 5.55
N ARG A 179 -15.99 -4.83 6.02
CA ARG A 179 -14.60 -4.76 6.45
C ARG A 179 -13.61 -4.82 5.27
N VAL A 180 -14.08 -5.12 4.06
CA VAL A 180 -13.26 -5.05 2.84
C VAL A 180 -13.27 -3.61 2.32
N ARG A 181 -12.12 -2.99 2.35
CA ARG A 181 -11.85 -1.63 1.92
C ARG A 181 -10.84 -1.62 0.78
N ILE A 182 -10.70 -0.48 0.14
CA ILE A 182 -9.77 -0.29 -0.97
C ILE A 182 -8.64 0.66 -0.56
N VAL A 183 -7.42 0.26 -0.87
CA VAL A 183 -6.27 1.15 -0.98
C VAL A 183 -6.22 1.61 -2.43
N PHE A 184 -6.61 2.85 -2.68
CA PHE A 184 -6.75 3.38 -4.02
C PHE A 184 -5.42 3.97 -4.51
N ASP A 185 -4.76 3.27 -5.42
CA ASP A 185 -3.55 3.74 -6.09
C ASP A 185 -3.84 4.01 -7.57
N PRO A 186 -4.00 5.27 -7.97
CA PRO A 186 -4.30 5.60 -9.37
C PRO A 186 -3.24 5.09 -10.35
N ALA A 187 -1.97 5.08 -9.94
CA ALA A 187 -0.88 4.63 -10.79
C ALA A 187 -0.95 3.14 -11.10
N ASN A 188 -1.45 2.34 -10.16
CA ASN A 188 -1.60 0.89 -10.32
C ASN A 188 -2.79 0.48 -11.21
N LEU A 189 -3.61 1.44 -11.66
CA LEU A 189 -4.74 1.15 -12.57
C LEU A 189 -4.34 1.17 -14.05
N TYR A 190 -3.16 1.70 -14.37
CA TYR A 190 -2.71 1.84 -15.74
C TYR A 190 -1.85 0.65 -16.17
N ARG A 191 -2.37 -0.15 -17.11
CA ARG A 191 -1.62 -1.23 -17.77
C ARG A 191 -1.10 -0.76 -19.13
N PRO A 192 0.18 -0.94 -19.45
CA PRO A 192 0.66 -0.65 -20.80
C PRO A 192 -0.14 -1.44 -21.87
N PRO A 193 -0.52 -0.82 -23.00
CA PRO A 193 -0.08 0.49 -23.51
C PRO A 193 -0.90 1.71 -23.04
N ALA A 194 -1.64 1.64 -21.92
CA ALA A 194 -2.41 2.78 -21.43
C ALA A 194 -1.53 4.03 -21.20
N ASP A 195 -2.05 5.19 -21.57
CA ASP A 195 -1.39 6.49 -21.36
C ASP A 195 -2.27 7.36 -20.44
N PRO A 196 -1.81 7.68 -19.21
CA PRO A 196 -2.58 8.48 -18.26
C PRO A 196 -3.08 9.82 -18.80
N ARG A 197 -2.42 10.38 -19.79
CA ARG A 197 -2.84 11.66 -20.42
C ARG A 197 -4.07 11.49 -21.33
N ARG A 198 -4.23 10.32 -21.95
CA ARG A 198 -5.38 9.98 -22.83
C ARG A 198 -6.47 9.27 -22.04
N ASP A 199 -6.07 8.44 -21.09
CA ASP A 199 -6.93 7.48 -20.41
C ASP A 199 -7.33 7.96 -19.01
N GLN A 200 -7.51 9.30 -18.84
CA GLN A 200 -7.89 9.93 -17.54
C GLN A 200 -9.21 9.39 -16.97
N HIS A 201 -10.11 8.90 -17.82
CA HIS A 201 -11.37 8.30 -17.40
C HIS A 201 -11.18 7.07 -16.50
N ILE A 202 -10.06 6.34 -16.61
CA ILE A 202 -9.76 5.14 -15.80
C ILE A 202 -9.85 5.47 -14.30
N VAL A 203 -9.23 6.58 -13.88
CA VAL A 203 -9.25 7.01 -12.46
C VAL A 203 -10.66 7.46 -12.04
N THR A 204 -11.32 8.25 -12.89
CA THR A 204 -12.67 8.75 -12.59
C THR A 204 -13.68 7.61 -12.49
N ASP A 205 -13.62 6.64 -13.40
CA ASP A 205 -14.52 5.50 -13.41
C ASP A 205 -14.24 4.56 -12.21
N ALA A 206 -12.97 4.37 -11.87
CA ALA A 206 -12.59 3.62 -10.67
C ALA A 206 -13.11 4.29 -9.39
N LEU A 207 -13.02 5.62 -9.27
CA LEU A 207 -13.57 6.35 -8.11
C LEU A 207 -15.09 6.29 -8.06
N ARG A 208 -15.80 6.33 -9.19
CA ARG A 208 -17.25 6.14 -9.21
C ARG A 208 -17.67 4.75 -8.74
N LEU A 209 -16.87 3.74 -9.08
CA LEU A 209 -17.18 2.34 -8.76
C LEU A 209 -16.82 1.97 -7.32
N LEU A 210 -15.71 2.51 -6.79
CA LEU A 210 -15.09 2.08 -5.54
C LEU A 210 -15.10 3.15 -4.45
N GLY A 211 -15.51 4.40 -4.74
CA GLY A 211 -15.29 5.55 -3.86
C GLY A 211 -15.77 5.34 -2.42
N ASP A 212 -16.93 4.73 -2.22
CA ASP A 212 -17.50 4.46 -0.89
C ASP A 212 -16.71 3.39 -0.10
N ARG A 213 -15.80 2.68 -0.75
CA ARG A 213 -14.95 1.65 -0.16
C ARG A 213 -13.50 2.08 0.01
N VAL A 214 -13.12 3.26 -0.50
CA VAL A 214 -11.75 3.76 -0.38
C VAL A 214 -11.46 4.16 1.06
N ALA A 215 -10.48 3.52 1.69
CA ALA A 215 -10.00 3.87 3.03
C ALA A 215 -8.76 4.76 2.98
N ILE A 216 -7.85 4.52 2.00
CA ILE A 216 -6.65 5.32 1.76
C ILE A 216 -6.48 5.50 0.26
N ALA A 217 -5.97 6.66 -0.15
CA ALA A 217 -5.54 6.89 -1.52
C ALA A 217 -4.03 7.14 -1.56
N HIS A 218 -3.31 6.41 -2.42
CA HIS A 218 -1.91 6.66 -2.70
C HIS A 218 -1.77 7.73 -3.78
N CYS A 219 -0.80 8.62 -3.60
CA CYS A 219 -0.44 9.63 -4.59
C CYS A 219 0.86 9.20 -5.26
N LYS A 220 0.75 8.50 -6.38
CA LYS A 220 1.87 8.07 -7.24
C LYS A 220 1.72 8.66 -8.63
N ASP A 221 2.84 8.76 -9.37
CA ASP A 221 2.88 9.18 -10.76
C ASP A 221 3.46 8.07 -11.65
N ILE A 222 3.07 8.05 -12.92
CA ILE A 222 3.53 7.08 -13.91
C ILE A 222 4.43 7.77 -14.93
N ALA A 223 5.63 7.22 -15.14
CA ALA A 223 6.47 7.63 -16.25
C ALA A 223 6.04 6.92 -17.54
N VAL A 224 5.53 7.67 -18.53
CA VAL A 224 5.21 7.12 -19.84
C VAL A 224 6.50 7.06 -20.68
N PRO A 225 6.90 5.87 -21.20
CA PRO A 225 8.06 5.74 -22.08
C PRO A 225 7.91 6.63 -23.33
N GLY A 226 9.00 7.26 -23.77
CA GLY A 226 9.03 8.10 -24.98
C GLY A 226 8.61 9.55 -24.79
N THR A 227 8.16 9.95 -23.61
CA THR A 227 7.99 11.37 -23.27
C THR A 227 9.28 11.90 -22.69
N ALA A 228 10.27 12.20 -23.56
CA ALA A 228 11.39 13.03 -23.17
C ALA A 228 10.82 14.39 -22.75
N ARG A 229 10.93 14.76 -21.45
CA ARG A 229 10.74 16.14 -21.06
C ARG A 229 11.80 16.95 -21.78
N ASP A 230 11.36 17.97 -22.50
CA ASP A 230 12.25 18.97 -23.08
C ASP A 230 13.22 19.45 -21.97
N SER A 231 14.49 19.12 -22.15
CA SER A 231 15.56 19.41 -21.19
C SER A 231 15.72 20.90 -20.89
N THR A 232 15.10 21.75 -21.70
CA THR A 232 15.18 23.23 -21.59
C THR A 232 14.19 23.81 -20.57
N ARG A 233 13.10 23.11 -20.21
CA ARG A 233 12.14 23.54 -19.18
C ARG A 233 12.46 23.05 -17.76
N SER A 234 13.44 22.18 -17.59
CA SER A 234 13.78 21.52 -16.33
C SER A 234 14.43 22.42 -15.26
N ARG A 235 14.75 23.68 -15.58
CA ARG A 235 15.43 24.60 -14.64
C ARG A 235 14.54 25.23 -13.57
N ARG A 236 13.23 24.96 -13.54
CA ARG A 236 12.30 25.54 -12.55
C ARG A 236 11.45 24.54 -11.78
N SER A 237 11.73 23.23 -11.85
CA SER A 237 11.05 22.25 -11.02
C SER A 237 12.06 21.29 -10.38
N PRO A 238 12.41 21.48 -9.10
CA PRO A 238 13.49 20.74 -8.44
C PRO A 238 13.06 19.35 -7.91
N ILE A 239 12.07 18.64 -8.49
CA ILE A 239 11.36 17.60 -7.77
C ILE A 239 11.40 16.22 -8.45
N TYR A 240 12.30 15.93 -9.40
CA TYR A 240 12.39 14.58 -9.95
C TYR A 240 13.82 14.05 -10.00
N PRO A 241 14.17 13.05 -9.19
CA PRO A 241 15.44 12.36 -9.32
C PRO A 241 15.40 11.29 -10.43
N ARG A 242 16.47 11.28 -11.23
CA ARG A 242 16.77 10.19 -12.15
C ARG A 242 17.33 9.00 -11.35
N SER A 243 16.67 7.87 -11.34
CA SER A 243 17.29 6.54 -11.42
C SER A 243 16.30 5.44 -11.11
N CYS A 244 16.06 4.57 -12.03
CA CYS A 244 15.94 3.13 -11.92
C CYS A 244 16.22 2.59 -13.31
N ARG A 245 17.32 1.89 -13.47
CA ARG A 245 17.62 1.12 -14.67
C ARG A 245 17.01 -0.26 -14.42
N ASN A 246 16.08 -0.61 -15.27
CA ASN A 246 15.70 -1.93 -15.77
C ASN A 246 14.19 -2.02 -16.00
N GLY A 247 13.78 -1.81 -17.24
CA GLY A 247 12.69 -2.47 -17.96
C GLY A 247 11.21 -2.31 -17.52
N HIS A 248 10.86 -1.71 -16.38
CA HIS A 248 9.46 -1.53 -15.97
C HIS A 248 9.01 -0.05 -16.07
N PRO A 249 7.71 0.23 -16.39
CA PRO A 249 7.19 1.59 -16.31
C PRO A 249 7.39 2.09 -14.88
N ARG A 250 8.16 3.17 -14.75
CA ARG A 250 8.59 3.68 -13.45
C ARG A 250 7.47 4.48 -12.83
N LEU A 251 6.97 4.00 -11.70
CA LEU A 251 6.09 4.72 -10.83
C LEU A 251 6.86 5.88 -10.17
N ARG A 252 6.35 7.09 -10.27
CA ARG A 252 6.90 8.27 -9.60
C ARG A 252 5.80 8.87 -8.73
N SER A 253 6.12 9.11 -7.45
CA SER A 253 5.21 9.77 -6.53
C SER A 253 4.92 11.21 -6.95
N LEU A 254 3.67 11.63 -6.87
CA LEU A 254 3.29 13.03 -6.95
C LEU A 254 3.68 13.72 -5.63
N TYR A 255 4.55 14.72 -5.72
CA TYR A 255 4.98 15.51 -4.58
C TYR A 255 4.03 16.67 -4.32
N PHE A 256 3.35 16.68 -3.18
CA PHE A 256 3.07 17.93 -2.53
C PHE A 256 4.35 18.40 -1.83
N ARG A 257 4.72 19.64 -2.07
CA ARG A 257 5.94 20.36 -1.76
C ARG A 257 6.47 20.11 -0.33
N ALA A 258 7.29 19.09 -0.11
CA ALA A 258 8.18 19.04 1.03
C ALA A 258 9.63 19.09 0.52
N LYS A 259 10.25 20.24 0.62
CA LYS A 259 11.70 20.37 0.50
C LYS A 259 12.31 19.81 1.78
N ALA A 260 12.55 18.50 1.85
CA ALA A 260 13.23 17.93 3.00
C ALA A 260 14.40 17.06 2.55
N PRO A 261 15.63 17.32 3.01
CA PRO A 261 16.75 16.42 2.81
C PRO A 261 16.52 15.13 3.59
N GLY A 262 16.77 13.96 2.99
CA GLY A 262 16.75 12.66 3.65
C GLY A 262 15.56 11.74 3.37
N ILE A 263 14.56 12.13 2.58
CA ILE A 263 13.51 11.22 2.09
C ILE A 263 14.02 10.43 0.89
N ARG A 264 13.81 9.10 0.88
CA ARG A 264 14.16 8.26 -0.27
C ARG A 264 13.33 8.65 -1.50
N ARG A 265 13.95 8.54 -2.67
CA ARG A 265 13.42 9.05 -3.95
C ARG A 265 12.13 8.38 -4.46
N ASP A 266 11.74 7.24 -3.87
CA ASP A 266 10.58 6.44 -4.27
C ASP A 266 9.45 6.49 -3.22
N THR A 267 9.41 7.54 -2.40
CA THR A 267 8.43 7.68 -1.32
C THR A 267 7.03 7.87 -1.89
N ALA A 268 6.12 6.97 -1.55
CA ALA A 268 4.71 7.11 -1.82
C ALA A 268 4.05 7.95 -0.71
N TYR A 269 3.20 8.88 -1.10
CA TYR A 269 2.34 9.67 -0.21
C TYR A 269 0.92 9.13 -0.34
N PHE A 270 0.13 9.31 0.69
CA PHE A 270 -1.27 8.93 0.68
C PHE A 270 -2.13 9.97 1.41
N ALA A 271 -3.42 9.97 1.12
CA ALA A 271 -4.42 10.72 1.85
C ALA A 271 -5.45 9.74 2.42
N ARG A 272 -5.84 9.90 3.69
CA ARG A 272 -7.01 9.23 4.25
C ARG A 272 -8.24 10.06 3.95
N LEU A 273 -9.26 9.41 3.40
CA LEU A 273 -10.60 9.95 3.23
C LEU A 273 -11.40 9.51 4.47
N ASP A 274 -11.77 10.47 5.31
CA ASP A 274 -12.64 10.25 6.48
C ASP A 274 -14.11 10.33 6.08
#